data_8151624ffe9d73c1fc6c3e05e8369a82
#
_entry.id   8151624ffe9d73c1fc6c3e05e8369a82
#
_cell.length_a   1.000
_cell.length_b   1.000
_cell.length_c   1.000
_cell.angle_alpha   90.00
_cell.angle_beta   90.00
_cell.angle_gamma   90.00
#
_symmetry.space_group_name_H-M   'P 1'
#
loop_
_entity.id
_entity.type
_entity.pdbx_description
1 polymer ?
#
loop_
_entity_poly.entity_id
_entity_poly.type
_entity_poly.pdbx_seq_one_letter_code
_entity_poly.pdbx_strand_id
1 'polypeptide(L)'
;AVLFYFSAERSGDHLQQQIKQKRWHTAEKWIWLFLPIGLLMGVLLGRHLVFDFVQLYFPPCVFYTVTHFYCPGCGNTRTVLALLHGHPLQALHNNAAFCYLLVVLLLLYLQKVLRCFGKPVQLLPKGNWFPIVSVCICMAYCLIRNFIPWMQPLPV
;
A
#
# COMPACT_ATOMS: atom_id res chain seq x y z
N ALA A 1 39.34 -22.52 35.59
CA ALA A 1 39.35 -21.06 35.28
C ALA A 1 38.93 -20.78 33.81
N VAL A 2 39.46 -21.50 32.82
CA VAL A 2 39.17 -21.27 31.37
C VAL A 2 37.70 -21.53 31.01
N LEU A 3 37.10 -22.59 31.57
CA LEU A 3 35.67 -22.91 31.32
C LEU A 3 34.70 -21.84 31.89
N PHE A 4 35.03 -21.22 33.00
CA PHE A 4 34.25 -20.12 33.56
C PHE A 4 34.33 -18.84 32.72
N TYR A 5 35.51 -18.58 32.14
CA TYR A 5 35.69 -17.44 31.24
C TYR A 5 34.85 -17.58 29.97
N PHE A 6 34.86 -18.73 29.34
CA PHE A 6 34.06 -19.05 28.14
C PHE A 6 32.53 -19.01 28.39
N SER A 7 32.11 -19.40 29.60
CA SER A 7 30.69 -19.36 29.98
C SER A 7 30.18 -17.92 30.19
N ALA A 8 31.03 -17.05 30.77
CA ALA A 8 30.69 -15.65 31.00
C ALA A 8 30.62 -14.85 29.70
N GLU A 9 31.55 -15.12 28.76
CA GLU A 9 31.57 -14.49 27.44
C GLU A 9 30.33 -14.86 26.62
N ARG A 10 29.93 -16.12 26.59
CA ARG A 10 28.70 -16.58 25.93
C ARG A 10 27.44 -15.97 26.54
N SER A 11 27.38 -15.77 27.85
CA SER A 11 26.26 -15.13 28.53
C SER A 11 26.18 -13.65 28.20
N GLY A 12 27.31 -12.95 28.04
CA GLY A 12 27.38 -11.56 27.60
C GLY A 12 26.87 -11.37 26.18
N ASP A 13 27.24 -12.25 25.26
CA ASP A 13 26.78 -12.21 23.87
C ASP A 13 25.28 -12.41 23.74
N HIS A 14 24.70 -13.32 24.50
CA HIS A 14 23.24 -13.52 24.54
C HIS A 14 22.50 -12.31 25.06
N LEU A 15 23.00 -11.64 26.09
CA LEU A 15 22.42 -10.41 26.62
C LEU A 15 22.51 -9.27 25.61
N GLN A 16 23.64 -9.09 24.96
CA GLN A 16 23.84 -8.09 23.93
C GLN A 16 22.89 -8.32 22.72
N GLN A 17 22.73 -9.58 22.32
CA GLN A 17 21.78 -9.94 21.27
C GLN A 17 20.33 -9.64 21.68
N GLN A 18 19.92 -9.95 22.90
CA GLN A 18 18.58 -9.65 23.39
C GLN A 18 18.32 -8.14 23.48
N ILE A 19 19.27 -7.34 23.95
CA ILE A 19 19.16 -5.88 24.01
C ILE A 19 19.06 -5.31 22.59
N LYS A 20 19.88 -5.78 21.66
CA LYS A 20 19.87 -5.37 20.27
C LYS A 20 18.52 -5.72 19.62
N GLN A 21 18.01 -6.92 19.84
CA GLN A 21 16.72 -7.36 19.33
C GLN A 21 15.56 -6.52 19.90
N LYS A 22 15.57 -6.23 21.20
CA LYS A 22 14.56 -5.37 21.83
C LYS A 22 14.59 -3.93 21.29
N ARG A 23 15.78 -3.38 21.03
CA ARG A 23 15.93 -2.04 20.40
C ARG A 23 15.39 -2.02 18.98
N TRP A 24 15.65 -3.05 18.17
CA TRP A 24 15.12 -3.17 16.81
C TRP A 24 13.59 -3.19 16.80
N HIS A 25 12.96 -3.96 17.69
CA HIS A 25 11.50 -3.98 17.81
C HIS A 25 10.91 -2.62 18.21
N THR A 26 11.62 -1.84 19.01
CA THR A 26 11.16 -0.50 19.39
C THR A 26 11.30 0.49 18.23
N ALA A 27 12.44 0.50 17.55
CA ALA A 27 12.68 1.33 16.36
C ALA A 27 11.71 1.00 15.22
N GLU A 28 11.46 -0.30 14.99
CA GLU A 28 10.50 -0.77 13.99
C GLU A 28 9.10 -0.20 14.24
N LYS A 29 8.62 -0.15 15.49
CA LYS A 29 7.32 0.42 15.85
C LYS A 29 7.21 1.89 15.43
N TRP A 30 8.23 2.68 15.72
CA TRP A 30 8.25 4.09 15.37
C TRP A 30 8.35 4.32 13.86
N ILE A 31 9.14 3.51 13.15
CA ILE A 31 9.24 3.56 11.69
C ILE A 31 7.86 3.27 11.06
N TRP A 32 7.20 2.19 11.47
CA TRP A 32 5.86 1.86 10.95
C TRP A 32 4.80 2.90 11.30
N LEU A 33 4.95 3.65 12.38
CA LEU A 33 4.01 4.70 12.77
C LEU A 33 4.24 5.99 11.98
N PHE A 34 5.49 6.42 11.85
CA PHE A 34 5.80 7.73 11.25
C PHE A 34 5.98 7.70 9.74
N LEU A 35 6.36 6.58 9.15
CA LEU A 35 6.58 6.45 7.70
C LEU A 35 5.36 6.86 6.87
N PRO A 36 4.13 6.37 7.13
CA PRO A 36 2.97 6.77 6.34
C PRO A 36 2.56 8.22 6.59
N ILE A 37 2.77 8.73 7.81
CA ILE A 37 2.49 10.14 8.13
C ILE A 37 3.44 11.04 7.33
N GLY A 38 4.72 10.71 7.31
CA GLY A 38 5.73 11.43 6.52
C GLY A 38 5.45 11.36 5.02
N LEU A 39 5.08 10.17 4.53
CA LEU A 39 4.73 9.99 3.12
C LEU A 39 3.48 10.79 2.75
N LEU A 40 2.42 10.72 3.57
CA LEU A 40 1.19 11.48 3.34
C LEU A 40 1.46 12.98 3.36
N MET A 41 2.22 13.47 4.35
CA MET A 41 2.61 14.88 4.44
C MET A 41 3.41 15.32 3.20
N GLY A 42 4.36 14.49 2.75
CA GLY A 42 5.15 14.75 1.53
C GLY A 42 4.26 14.84 0.29
N VAL A 43 3.30 13.94 0.14
CA VAL A 43 2.35 13.97 -0.99
C VAL A 43 1.42 15.18 -0.91
N LEU A 44 0.91 15.54 0.28
CA LEU A 44 0.02 16.69 0.46
C LEU A 44 0.74 18.03 0.21
N LEU A 45 1.98 18.17 0.68
CA LEU A 45 2.79 19.36 0.45
C LEU A 45 3.27 19.45 -1.00
N GLY A 46 3.65 18.30 -1.57
CA GLY A 46 4.15 18.21 -2.95
C GLY A 46 3.06 18.00 -4.00
N ARG A 47 1.78 18.10 -3.65
CA ARG A 47 0.66 17.74 -4.56
C ARG A 47 0.73 18.45 -5.93
N HIS A 48 1.14 19.71 -5.95
CA HIS A 48 1.29 20.46 -7.20
C HIS A 48 2.46 19.94 -8.03
N LEU A 49 3.62 19.74 -7.40
CA LEU A 49 4.80 19.16 -8.07
C LEU A 49 4.53 17.73 -8.56
N VAL A 50 3.85 16.92 -7.76
CA VAL A 50 3.47 15.54 -8.15
C VAL A 50 2.49 15.57 -9.32
N PHE A 51 1.53 16.48 -9.33
CA PHE A 51 0.57 16.62 -10.41
C PHE A 51 1.26 17.02 -11.72
N ASP A 52 2.09 18.07 -11.68
CA ASP A 52 2.82 18.57 -12.85
C ASP A 52 3.80 17.53 -13.38
N PHE A 53 4.50 16.83 -12.48
CA PHE A 53 5.42 15.74 -12.84
C PHE A 53 4.67 14.58 -13.50
N VAL A 54 3.53 14.17 -12.95
CA VAL A 54 2.73 13.07 -13.51
C VAL A 54 2.16 13.43 -14.88
N GLN A 55 1.67 14.65 -15.05
CA GLN A 55 1.17 15.11 -16.36
C GLN A 55 2.27 15.19 -17.41
N LEU A 56 3.48 15.63 -17.02
CA LEU A 56 4.59 15.81 -17.94
C LEU A 56 5.28 14.50 -18.34
N TYR A 57 5.42 13.56 -17.40
CA TYR A 57 6.20 12.33 -17.59
C TYR A 57 5.36 11.09 -17.89
N PHE A 58 4.06 11.09 -17.59
CA PHE A 58 3.20 9.95 -17.89
C PHE A 58 2.35 10.24 -19.13
N PRO A 59 2.82 9.80 -20.31
CA PRO A 59 2.04 9.91 -21.55
C PRO A 59 0.71 9.13 -21.44
N PRO A 60 -0.24 9.41 -22.31
CA PRO A 60 -1.48 8.61 -22.39
C PRO A 60 -1.13 7.12 -22.48
N CYS A 61 -1.95 6.30 -21.85
CA CYS A 61 -1.70 4.86 -21.73
C CYS A 61 -1.44 4.23 -23.12
N VAL A 62 -0.21 3.74 -23.33
CA VAL A 62 0.19 3.09 -24.59
C VAL A 62 -0.72 1.90 -24.93
N PHE A 63 -1.18 1.17 -23.92
CA PHE A 63 -2.12 0.06 -24.10
C PHE A 63 -3.46 0.56 -24.68
N TYR A 64 -3.98 1.68 -24.19
CA TYR A 64 -5.21 2.28 -24.70
C TYR A 64 -5.04 2.83 -26.12
N THR A 65 -3.91 3.45 -26.43
CA THR A 65 -3.62 3.99 -27.77
C THR A 65 -3.54 2.90 -28.85
N VAL A 66 -3.09 1.71 -28.48
CA VAL A 66 -2.93 0.58 -29.45
C VAL A 66 -4.18 -0.28 -29.52
N THR A 67 -4.82 -0.56 -28.39
CA THR A 67 -5.91 -1.56 -28.31
C THR A 67 -7.29 -0.93 -28.16
N HIS A 68 -7.38 0.35 -27.81
CA HIS A 68 -8.61 1.05 -27.38
C HIS A 68 -9.30 0.43 -26.16
N PHE A 69 -8.61 -0.48 -25.44
CA PHE A 69 -9.06 -1.03 -24.18
C PHE A 69 -8.38 -0.34 -23.00
N TYR A 70 -9.14 -0.08 -21.94
CA TYR A 70 -8.60 0.46 -20.70
C TYR A 70 -7.81 -0.61 -19.94
N CYS A 71 -6.52 -0.36 -19.68
CA CYS A 71 -5.72 -1.23 -18.86
C CYS A 71 -6.14 -1.15 -17.36
N PRO A 72 -5.76 -2.12 -16.52
CA PRO A 72 -6.06 -2.10 -15.08
C PRO A 72 -5.57 -0.83 -14.36
N GLY A 73 -4.51 -0.21 -14.86
CA GLY A 73 -3.92 1.02 -14.31
C GLY A 73 -4.58 2.31 -14.81
N CYS A 74 -5.43 2.24 -15.85
CA CYS A 74 -6.08 3.44 -16.39
C CYS A 74 -7.02 4.07 -15.36
N GLY A 75 -6.80 5.36 -15.06
CA GLY A 75 -7.56 6.11 -14.06
C GLY A 75 -6.94 6.10 -12.65
N ASN A 76 -5.84 5.37 -12.37
CA ASN A 76 -5.22 5.35 -11.05
C ASN A 76 -4.79 6.74 -10.59
N THR A 77 -4.14 7.51 -11.45
CA THR A 77 -3.71 8.88 -11.15
C THR A 77 -4.89 9.76 -10.80
N ARG A 78 -5.97 9.69 -11.59
CA ARG A 78 -7.21 10.44 -11.34
C ARG A 78 -7.89 10.02 -10.05
N THR A 79 -7.85 8.73 -9.74
CA THR A 79 -8.36 8.19 -8.47
C THR A 79 -7.59 8.79 -7.28
N VAL A 80 -6.25 8.81 -7.35
CA VAL A 80 -5.42 9.40 -6.30
C VAL A 80 -5.72 10.90 -6.15
N LEU A 81 -5.80 11.64 -7.26
CA LEU A 81 -6.13 13.06 -7.23
C LEU A 81 -7.52 13.33 -6.65
N ALA A 82 -8.52 12.55 -7.05
CA ALA A 82 -9.88 12.67 -6.51
C ALA A 82 -9.91 12.41 -4.99
N LEU A 83 -9.14 11.41 -4.50
CA LEU A 83 -8.99 11.15 -3.06
C LEU A 83 -8.31 12.31 -2.34
N LEU A 84 -7.25 12.88 -2.90
CA LEU A 84 -6.53 14.02 -2.32
C LEU A 84 -7.40 15.29 -2.27
N HIS A 85 -8.35 15.44 -3.19
CA HIS A 85 -9.33 16.54 -3.20
C HIS A 85 -10.57 16.25 -2.35
N GLY A 86 -10.66 15.09 -1.70
CA GLY A 86 -11.79 14.73 -0.84
C GLY A 86 -13.04 14.27 -1.59
N HIS A 87 -12.90 13.80 -2.83
CA HIS A 87 -13.99 13.28 -3.66
C HIS A 87 -13.95 11.76 -3.82
N PRO A 88 -14.29 10.97 -2.76
CA PRO A 88 -14.17 9.51 -2.80
C PRO A 88 -15.08 8.82 -3.81
N LEU A 89 -16.27 9.38 -4.07
CA LEU A 89 -17.19 8.84 -5.08
C LEU A 89 -16.61 8.96 -6.48
N GLN A 90 -15.99 10.09 -6.79
CA GLN A 90 -15.30 10.29 -8.07
C GLN A 90 -14.08 9.37 -8.20
N ALA A 91 -13.35 9.15 -7.11
CA ALA A 91 -12.26 8.20 -7.08
C ALA A 91 -12.73 6.77 -7.41
N LEU A 92 -13.84 6.36 -6.80
CA LEU A 92 -14.45 5.04 -7.04
C LEU A 92 -14.92 4.89 -8.50
N HIS A 93 -15.49 5.93 -9.07
CA HIS A 93 -15.91 5.96 -10.48
C HIS A 93 -14.69 5.84 -11.43
N ASN A 94 -13.58 6.54 -11.12
CA ASN A 94 -12.39 6.49 -11.96
C ASN A 94 -11.73 5.11 -11.97
N ASN A 95 -11.58 4.45 -10.82
CA ASN A 95 -11.06 3.08 -10.73
C ASN A 95 -11.43 2.41 -9.40
N ALA A 96 -12.52 1.65 -9.39
CA ALA A 96 -12.98 0.94 -8.20
C ALA A 96 -12.00 -0.19 -7.77
N ALA A 97 -11.35 -0.87 -8.71
CA ALA A 97 -10.36 -1.90 -8.36
C ALA A 97 -9.14 -1.31 -7.63
N PHE A 98 -8.69 -0.13 -8.04
CA PHE A 98 -7.60 0.57 -7.36
C PHE A 98 -8.02 1.06 -5.97
N CYS A 99 -9.24 1.60 -5.82
CA CYS A 99 -9.79 1.96 -4.51
C CYS A 99 -9.86 0.74 -3.58
N TYR A 100 -10.34 -0.39 -4.09
CA TYR A 100 -10.36 -1.66 -3.33
C TYR A 100 -8.95 -2.06 -2.88
N LEU A 101 -7.96 -2.02 -3.78
CA LEU A 101 -6.57 -2.32 -3.46
C LEU A 101 -6.01 -1.40 -2.37
N LEU A 102 -6.31 -0.09 -2.43
CA LEU A 102 -5.90 0.87 -1.40
C LEU A 102 -6.52 0.52 -0.03
N VAL A 103 -7.79 0.14 0.01
CA VAL A 103 -8.46 -0.29 1.26
C VAL A 103 -7.79 -1.56 1.81
N VAL A 104 -7.53 -2.57 0.97
CA VAL A 104 -6.84 -3.79 1.40
C VAL A 104 -5.44 -3.48 1.95
N LEU A 105 -4.68 -2.63 1.27
CA LEU A 105 -3.35 -2.19 1.73
C LEU A 105 -3.44 -1.46 3.08
N LEU A 106 -4.43 -0.59 3.25
CA LEU A 106 -4.67 0.11 4.51
C LEU A 106 -4.99 -0.87 5.65
N LEU A 107 -5.83 -1.87 5.40
CA LEU A 107 -6.17 -2.90 6.40
C LEU A 107 -4.96 -3.76 6.76
N LEU A 108 -4.15 -4.16 5.78
CA LEU A 108 -2.90 -4.89 6.01
C LEU A 108 -1.92 -4.06 6.83
N TYR A 109 -1.78 -2.79 6.48
CA TYR A 109 -0.94 -1.86 7.23
C TYR A 109 -1.43 -1.72 8.67
N LEU A 110 -2.74 -1.47 8.88
CA LEU A 110 -3.35 -1.35 10.20
C LEU A 110 -3.15 -2.62 11.03
N GLN A 111 -3.33 -3.79 10.42
CA GLN A 111 -3.08 -5.09 11.05
C GLN A 111 -1.61 -5.23 11.49
N LYS A 112 -0.66 -4.78 10.66
CA LYS A 112 0.77 -4.79 10.98
C LYS A 112 1.07 -3.87 12.17
N VAL A 113 0.55 -2.65 12.15
CA VAL A 113 0.71 -1.67 13.25
C VAL A 113 0.12 -2.22 14.55
N LEU A 114 -1.12 -2.70 14.54
CA LEU A 114 -1.77 -3.26 15.74
C LEU A 114 -0.97 -4.44 16.33
N ARG A 115 -0.40 -5.29 15.46
CA ARG A 115 0.48 -6.38 15.90
C ARG A 115 1.75 -5.87 16.58
N CYS A 116 2.36 -4.80 16.08
CA CYS A 116 3.52 -4.17 16.70
C CYS A 116 3.20 -3.61 18.10
N PHE A 117 1.95 -3.19 18.34
CA PHE A 117 1.46 -2.74 19.66
C PHE A 117 0.94 -3.87 20.56
N GLY A 118 1.19 -5.13 20.19
CA GLY A 118 0.81 -6.30 21.00
C GLY A 118 -0.66 -6.71 20.91
N LYS A 119 -1.43 -6.14 19.98
CA LYS A 119 -2.82 -6.52 19.72
C LYS A 119 -2.90 -7.30 18.39
N PRO A 120 -2.83 -8.64 18.40
CA PRO A 120 -2.87 -9.44 17.17
C PRO A 120 -4.30 -9.53 16.61
N VAL A 121 -4.81 -8.43 16.10
CA VAL A 121 -6.12 -8.39 15.42
C VAL A 121 -5.94 -8.88 13.99
N GLN A 122 -6.83 -9.77 13.55
CA GLN A 122 -6.89 -10.26 12.18
C GLN A 122 -8.03 -9.56 11.46
N LEU A 123 -7.69 -8.59 10.62
CA LEU A 123 -8.67 -7.82 9.84
C LEU A 123 -9.01 -8.51 8.51
N LEU A 124 -8.07 -9.31 7.99
CA LEU A 124 -8.22 -10.02 6.72
C LEU A 124 -8.11 -11.53 6.94
N PRO A 125 -8.85 -12.34 6.19
CA PRO A 125 -8.76 -13.79 6.28
C PRO A 125 -7.36 -14.28 5.91
N LYS A 126 -6.82 -15.23 6.68
CA LYS A 126 -5.46 -15.78 6.51
C LYS A 126 -5.33 -16.78 5.37
N GLY A 127 -6.42 -17.16 4.72
CA GLY A 127 -6.42 -18.16 3.68
C GLY A 127 -5.70 -17.70 2.42
N ASN A 128 -4.93 -18.59 1.79
CA ASN A 128 -4.31 -18.35 0.49
C ASN A 128 -5.34 -18.07 -0.63
N TRP A 129 -6.62 -18.38 -0.39
CA TRP A 129 -7.72 -18.12 -1.31
C TRP A 129 -8.06 -16.63 -1.43
N PHE A 130 -7.90 -15.85 -0.34
CA PHE A 130 -8.25 -14.42 -0.31
C PHE A 130 -7.52 -13.59 -1.38
N PRO A 131 -6.17 -13.63 -1.49
CA PRO A 131 -5.47 -12.90 -2.54
C PRO A 131 -5.84 -13.39 -3.95
N ILE A 132 -6.07 -14.70 -4.13
CA ILE A 132 -6.48 -15.26 -5.43
C ILE A 132 -7.83 -14.71 -5.85
N VAL A 133 -8.84 -14.78 -4.96
CA VAL A 133 -10.18 -14.24 -5.22
C VAL A 133 -10.13 -12.73 -5.46
N SER A 134 -9.34 -11.99 -4.68
CA SER A 134 -9.16 -10.55 -4.87
C SER A 134 -8.62 -10.21 -6.26
N VAL A 135 -7.60 -10.93 -6.72
CA VAL A 135 -7.05 -10.76 -8.07
C VAL A 135 -8.08 -11.11 -9.13
N CYS A 136 -8.81 -12.22 -8.99
CA CYS A 136 -9.86 -12.61 -9.93
C CYS A 136 -10.98 -11.56 -10.03
N ILE A 137 -11.43 -11.00 -8.92
CA ILE A 137 -12.44 -9.94 -8.88
C ILE A 137 -11.92 -8.68 -9.59
N CYS A 138 -10.66 -8.26 -9.29
CA CYS A 138 -10.06 -7.11 -9.95
C CYS A 138 -9.92 -7.31 -11.45
N MET A 139 -9.52 -8.50 -11.90
CA MET A 139 -9.41 -8.83 -13.32
C MET A 139 -10.78 -8.85 -14.01
N ALA A 140 -11.79 -9.47 -13.39
CA ALA A 140 -13.15 -9.45 -13.89
C ALA A 140 -13.70 -8.03 -14.02
N TYR A 141 -13.48 -7.18 -12.99
CA TYR A 141 -13.85 -5.76 -13.04
C TYR A 141 -13.16 -5.04 -14.21
N CYS A 142 -11.86 -5.25 -14.42
CA CYS A 142 -11.12 -4.62 -15.51
C CYS A 142 -11.66 -5.03 -16.90
N LEU A 143 -12.08 -6.28 -17.06
CA LEU A 143 -12.71 -6.75 -18.31
C LEU A 143 -14.09 -6.13 -18.50
N ILE A 144 -14.96 -6.22 -17.50
CA ILE A 144 -16.34 -5.70 -17.52
C ILE A 144 -16.36 -4.19 -17.81
N ARG A 145 -15.44 -3.43 -17.19
CA ARG A 145 -15.30 -1.99 -17.36
C ARG A 145 -15.10 -1.57 -18.82
N ASN A 146 -14.46 -2.40 -19.63
CA ASN A 146 -14.25 -2.07 -21.05
C ASN A 146 -15.53 -2.16 -21.90
N PHE A 147 -16.52 -2.96 -21.44
CA PHE A 147 -17.79 -3.15 -22.16
C PHE A 147 -18.89 -2.22 -21.68
N ILE A 148 -18.76 -1.63 -20.48
CA ILE A 148 -19.77 -0.76 -19.89
C ILE A 148 -19.31 0.70 -19.93
N PRO A 149 -19.88 1.56 -20.78
CA PRO A 149 -19.46 2.98 -20.92
C PRO A 149 -19.52 3.78 -19.59
N TRP A 150 -20.49 3.46 -18.75
CA TRP A 150 -20.65 4.11 -17.44
C TRP A 150 -19.48 3.83 -16.47
N MET A 151 -18.77 2.74 -16.62
CA MET A 151 -17.62 2.37 -15.77
C MET A 151 -16.27 2.84 -16.33
N GLN A 152 -16.29 3.52 -17.47
CA GLN A 152 -15.08 4.07 -18.05
C GLN A 152 -14.61 5.32 -17.29
N PRO A 153 -13.31 5.55 -17.17
CA PRO A 153 -12.80 6.74 -16.51
C PRO A 153 -13.26 7.98 -17.28
N LEU A 154 -13.60 9.03 -16.55
CA LEU A 154 -14.01 10.31 -17.15
C LEU A 154 -12.95 10.78 -18.16
N PRO A 155 -13.35 11.33 -19.31
CA PRO A 155 -12.40 11.89 -20.27
C PRO A 155 -11.63 13.05 -19.61
N VAL A 156 -10.45 13.37 -20.13
CA VAL A 156 -9.62 14.48 -19.67
C VAL A 156 -10.23 15.76 -20.21
#